data_bc20f8b9109deb19f4e165cdb88b0a3d
#
_entry.id   bc20f8b9109deb19f4e165cdb88b0a3d
#
_cell.length_a   1.000
_cell.length_b   1.000
_cell.length_c   1.000
_cell.angle_alpha   90.00
_cell.angle_beta   90.00
_cell.angle_gamma   90.00
#
_symmetry.space_group_name_H-M   'P 1'
#
loop_
_entity.id
_entity.type
_entity.pdbx_description
1 polymer ?
#
loop_
_entity_poly.entity_id
_entity_poly.type
_entity_poly.pdbx_seq_one_letter_code
_entity_poly.pdbx_strand_id
1 'polypeptide(L)'
;VSRVVAITSSLVVDGRNPGRRGQNVALSRAGGPHYLATVRAAICRELGPPEVLTIEEVADPTVSPGRVVVEVEAAGVNFVDALFVSGGYQIKPPLPFTPGSEIAGKVTVVGEGVTAYSPGDRVLASIGLGGFASAVAASASQLSAIPRALDAPQAATFAQSYCTALFALRNRARLRPGQQGQRVLVLGGGGGVGLAAIDVATWLGVEVIAAASSESKRSAALEAGAVAVLDSSGERVNFRELAGFVDVVIDPIGGDHSASALRALREDGRLVVIGFASGTIPHLPANHVLLRNREVIGVDWGAWAMTHPAEQAEMLAELLVAAGRGGLRPVAPVLYGLDDVATALTALLERRITGKVALVP
;
A
#
# COMPACT_ATOMS: atom_id res chain seq x y z
N VAL A 1 17.32 -20.87 22.36
CA VAL A 1 16.10 -21.18 23.13
C VAL A 1 15.18 -19.96 22.94
N SER A 2 14.35 -20.02 21.92
CA SER A 2 13.47 -18.94 21.51
C SER A 2 12.06 -19.22 22.02
N ARG A 3 11.48 -18.30 22.78
CA ARG A 3 10.04 -18.26 23.00
C ARG A 3 9.49 -17.13 22.15
N VAL A 4 8.82 -17.48 21.05
CA VAL A 4 7.95 -16.60 20.29
C VAL A 4 6.60 -16.60 20.99
N VAL A 5 6.15 -15.45 21.47
CA VAL A 5 4.81 -15.26 22.02
C VAL A 5 3.86 -15.09 20.81
N ALA A 6 3.06 -16.12 20.55
CA ALA A 6 1.98 -16.05 19.59
C ALA A 6 0.78 -15.34 20.24
N ILE A 7 0.40 -14.16 19.71
CA ILE A 7 -0.88 -13.53 20.02
C ILE A 7 -1.91 -14.11 19.06
N THR A 8 -2.65 -15.11 19.54
CA THR A 8 -3.83 -15.64 18.84
C THR A 8 -5.03 -14.80 19.20
N SER A 9 -5.51 -13.96 18.27
CA SER A 9 -6.88 -13.44 18.33
C SER A 9 -7.83 -14.56 17.90
N SER A 10 -8.54 -15.14 18.84
CA SER A 10 -9.53 -16.18 18.65
C SER A 10 -10.77 -15.61 17.95
N LEU A 11 -10.99 -16.01 16.70
CA LEU A 11 -12.31 -16.04 16.08
C LEU A 11 -13.11 -17.15 16.76
N VAL A 12 -14.03 -16.78 17.65
CA VAL A 12 -15.01 -17.69 18.22
C VAL A 12 -16.06 -17.97 17.14
N VAL A 13 -15.99 -19.15 16.54
CA VAL A 13 -17.08 -19.73 15.78
C VAL A 13 -17.96 -20.48 16.79
N ASP A 14 -19.07 -19.89 17.19
CA ASP A 14 -20.07 -20.55 18.03
C ASP A 14 -20.98 -21.41 17.13
N GLY A 15 -20.75 -22.69 17.18
CA GLY A 15 -21.59 -23.70 16.54
C GLY A 15 -22.54 -24.31 17.56
N ARG A 16 -23.82 -24.05 17.38
CA ARG A 16 -24.98 -24.89 17.70
C ARG A 16 -26.18 -24.09 18.18
N ASN A 17 -27.15 -23.95 17.30
CA ASN A 17 -28.55 -24.26 17.68
C ASN A 17 -29.44 -24.45 16.43
N PRO A 18 -29.99 -25.64 16.16
CA PRO A 18 -30.95 -25.84 15.10
C PRO A 18 -32.38 -25.70 15.68
N GLY A 19 -33.05 -24.60 15.33
CA GLY A 19 -34.48 -24.55 15.60
C GLY A 19 -35.07 -23.17 15.84
N ARG A 20 -35.16 -22.35 14.80
CA ARG A 20 -36.27 -21.39 14.67
C ARG A 20 -36.50 -21.08 13.18
N ARG A 21 -37.63 -21.47 12.65
CA ARG A 21 -38.18 -21.01 11.38
C ARG A 21 -38.36 -19.49 11.48
N GLY A 22 -37.41 -18.72 10.93
CA GLY A 22 -37.53 -17.29 10.73
C GLY A 22 -38.22 -17.03 9.41
N GLN A 23 -39.30 -16.27 9.46
CA GLN A 23 -40.06 -15.79 8.32
C GLN A 23 -39.10 -14.99 7.41
N ASN A 24 -39.04 -15.40 6.13
CA ASN A 24 -38.49 -14.61 5.06
C ASN A 24 -39.33 -13.34 4.93
N VAL A 25 -38.87 -12.24 5.49
CA VAL A 25 -39.35 -10.90 5.15
C VAL A 25 -38.76 -10.59 3.78
N ALA A 26 -39.54 -10.78 2.74
CA ALA A 26 -39.22 -10.26 1.41
C ALA A 26 -39.19 -8.74 1.49
N LEU A 27 -37.99 -8.16 1.54
CA LEU A 27 -37.81 -6.73 1.35
C LEU A 27 -38.23 -6.39 -0.08
N SER A 28 -39.33 -5.63 -0.20
CA SER A 28 -39.88 -5.17 -1.46
C SER A 28 -38.83 -4.36 -2.22
N ARG A 29 -38.55 -4.79 -3.45
CA ARG A 29 -37.77 -4.04 -4.44
C ARG A 29 -38.50 -2.73 -4.76
N ALA A 30 -38.07 -1.63 -4.14
CA ALA A 30 -38.37 -0.29 -4.58
C ALA A 30 -37.12 0.28 -5.21
N GLY A 31 -37.13 0.48 -6.52
CA GLY A 31 -36.29 1.32 -7.38
C GLY A 31 -34.88 1.70 -6.86
N GLY A 32 -33.95 0.73 -6.78
CA GLY A 32 -32.55 1.00 -6.51
C GLY A 32 -31.69 0.77 -7.76
N PRO A 33 -30.52 1.41 -7.85
CA PRO A 33 -29.63 1.33 -9.00
C PRO A 33 -29.16 -0.12 -9.24
N HIS A 34 -28.87 -0.39 -10.50
CA HIS A 34 -28.47 -1.69 -11.03
C HIS A 34 -27.50 -2.43 -10.11
N TYR A 35 -27.96 -3.51 -9.47
CA TYR A 35 -27.08 -4.55 -8.93
C TYR A 35 -26.34 -5.17 -10.13
N LEU A 36 -25.05 -5.28 -10.04
CA LEU A 36 -24.26 -6.09 -10.98
C LEU A 36 -24.84 -7.51 -10.92
N ALA A 37 -25.15 -8.09 -12.07
CA ALA A 37 -25.81 -9.41 -12.13
C ALA A 37 -24.96 -10.52 -11.48
N THR A 38 -23.64 -10.36 -11.45
CA THR A 38 -22.66 -11.24 -10.79
C THR A 38 -21.38 -10.45 -10.48
N VAL A 39 -20.75 -10.76 -9.34
CA VAL A 39 -19.45 -10.21 -8.96
C VAL A 39 -18.35 -11.09 -9.54
N ARG A 40 -17.43 -10.47 -10.28
CA ARG A 40 -16.22 -11.13 -10.78
C ARG A 40 -15.09 -10.90 -9.77
N ALA A 41 -14.31 -11.94 -9.47
CA ALA A 41 -13.20 -11.83 -8.54
C ALA A 41 -12.01 -12.72 -8.96
N ALA A 42 -10.80 -12.28 -8.65
CA ALA A 42 -9.62 -13.11 -8.75
C ALA A 42 -9.54 -14.02 -7.52
N ILE A 43 -9.52 -15.32 -7.73
CA ILE A 43 -9.52 -16.33 -6.66
C ILE A 43 -8.18 -17.05 -6.60
N CYS A 44 -7.58 -17.07 -5.42
CA CYS A 44 -6.41 -17.88 -5.08
C CYS A 44 -6.89 -19.19 -4.42
N ARG A 45 -6.84 -20.30 -5.17
CA ARG A 45 -7.25 -21.62 -4.65
C ARG A 45 -6.08 -22.42 -4.09
N GLU A 46 -4.88 -22.10 -4.53
CA GLU A 46 -3.62 -22.70 -4.05
C GLU A 46 -2.53 -21.62 -4.03
N LEU A 47 -1.54 -21.79 -3.17
CA LEU A 47 -0.42 -20.87 -3.11
C LEU A 47 0.58 -21.18 -4.25
N GLY A 48 1.04 -20.12 -4.93
CA GLY A 48 1.96 -20.28 -6.06
C GLY A 48 2.33 -18.97 -6.72
N PRO A 49 2.87 -19.00 -7.92
CA PRO A 49 3.13 -17.81 -8.72
C PRO A 49 1.80 -17.14 -9.14
N PRO A 50 1.82 -15.89 -9.63
CA PRO A 50 0.59 -15.16 -9.97
C PRO A 50 -0.40 -15.87 -10.90
N GLU A 51 0.10 -16.78 -11.73
CA GLU A 51 -0.66 -17.58 -12.72
C GLU A 51 -1.64 -18.58 -12.07
N VAL A 52 -1.54 -18.85 -10.76
CA VAL A 52 -2.52 -19.69 -10.03
C VAL A 52 -3.85 -18.98 -9.82
N LEU A 53 -3.91 -17.67 -10.03
CA LEU A 53 -5.13 -16.88 -9.89
C LEU A 53 -6.10 -17.18 -11.03
N THR A 54 -7.35 -17.43 -10.68
CA THR A 54 -8.46 -17.64 -11.64
C THR A 54 -9.51 -16.54 -11.46
N ILE A 55 -10.08 -16.08 -12.58
CA ILE A 55 -11.22 -15.14 -12.50
C ILE A 55 -12.49 -15.96 -12.46
N GLU A 56 -13.28 -15.73 -11.43
CA GLU A 56 -14.53 -16.46 -11.18
C GLU A 56 -15.71 -15.50 -10.93
N GLU A 57 -16.90 -15.97 -11.28
CA GLU A 57 -18.14 -15.35 -10.82
C GLU A 57 -18.45 -15.84 -9.40
N VAL A 58 -18.60 -14.91 -8.49
CA VAL A 58 -18.89 -15.19 -7.09
C VAL A 58 -20.21 -14.55 -6.65
N ALA A 59 -20.75 -15.02 -5.54
CA ALA A 59 -21.97 -14.45 -4.99
C ALA A 59 -21.77 -12.98 -4.60
N ASP A 60 -22.82 -12.18 -4.74
CA ASP A 60 -22.85 -10.78 -4.31
C ASP A 60 -22.42 -10.65 -2.84
N PRO A 61 -21.59 -9.66 -2.51
CA PRO A 61 -21.19 -9.44 -1.13
C PRO A 61 -22.41 -9.08 -0.27
N THR A 62 -22.58 -9.86 0.81
CA THR A 62 -23.69 -9.64 1.75
C THR A 62 -23.38 -8.43 2.62
N VAL A 63 -24.32 -7.48 2.69
CA VAL A 63 -24.21 -6.34 3.61
C VAL A 63 -24.67 -6.76 5.01
N SER A 64 -23.90 -6.46 6.02
CA SER A 64 -24.21 -6.64 7.44
C SER A 64 -24.16 -5.30 8.19
N PRO A 65 -24.69 -5.23 9.43
CA PRO A 65 -24.60 -4.00 10.22
C PRO A 65 -23.18 -3.46 10.32
N GLY A 66 -23.01 -2.14 10.17
CA GLY A 66 -21.71 -1.45 10.19
C GLY A 66 -20.86 -1.60 8.91
N ARG A 67 -21.36 -2.28 7.89
CA ARG A 67 -20.65 -2.48 6.60
C ARG A 67 -21.38 -1.80 5.44
N VAL A 68 -20.65 -1.61 4.36
CA VAL A 68 -21.17 -1.14 3.07
C VAL A 68 -20.70 -2.07 1.96
N VAL A 69 -21.43 -2.07 0.84
CA VAL A 69 -20.96 -2.67 -0.41
C VAL A 69 -20.40 -1.54 -1.28
N VAL A 70 -19.21 -1.75 -1.79
CA VAL A 70 -18.52 -0.84 -2.71
C VAL A 70 -18.43 -1.53 -4.07
N GLU A 71 -18.98 -0.91 -5.11
CA GLU A 71 -18.66 -1.23 -6.50
C GLU A 71 -17.24 -0.73 -6.77
N VAL A 72 -16.33 -1.64 -7.10
CA VAL A 72 -14.91 -1.33 -7.26
C VAL A 72 -14.69 -0.73 -8.65
N GLU A 73 -14.24 0.51 -8.71
CA GLU A 73 -13.83 1.16 -9.95
C GLU A 73 -12.33 0.93 -10.24
N ALA A 74 -11.53 0.73 -9.18
CA ALA A 74 -10.14 0.35 -9.29
C ALA A 74 -9.66 -0.35 -8.01
N ALA A 75 -8.73 -1.30 -8.14
CA ALA A 75 -8.04 -1.96 -7.04
C ALA A 75 -6.52 -1.80 -7.19
N GLY A 76 -5.87 -1.30 -6.15
CA GLY A 76 -4.42 -1.10 -6.13
C GLY A 76 -3.67 -2.43 -5.99
N VAL A 77 -2.66 -2.64 -6.86
CA VAL A 77 -1.79 -3.81 -6.81
C VAL A 77 -0.52 -3.47 -6.04
N ASN A 78 -0.24 -4.25 -5.01
CA ASN A 78 0.90 -4.08 -4.12
C ASN A 78 1.79 -5.32 -4.09
N PHE A 79 3.04 -5.13 -3.70
CA PHE A 79 3.99 -6.24 -3.55
C PHE A 79 3.50 -7.28 -2.53
N VAL A 80 2.79 -6.84 -1.49
CA VAL A 80 2.20 -7.71 -0.48
C VAL A 80 1.14 -8.65 -1.05
N ASP A 81 0.39 -8.24 -2.08
CA ASP A 81 -0.60 -9.10 -2.72
C ASP A 81 0.05 -10.31 -3.39
N ALA A 82 1.20 -10.11 -4.07
CA ALA A 82 2.00 -11.19 -4.62
C ALA A 82 2.58 -12.11 -3.52
N LEU A 83 2.96 -11.54 -2.36
CA LEU A 83 3.42 -12.33 -1.22
C LEU A 83 2.29 -13.16 -0.60
N PHE A 84 1.06 -12.67 -0.55
CA PHE A 84 -0.09 -13.47 -0.14
C PHE A 84 -0.33 -14.65 -1.08
N VAL A 85 -0.35 -14.40 -2.39
CA VAL A 85 -0.56 -15.43 -3.42
C VAL A 85 0.52 -16.50 -3.37
N SER A 86 1.80 -16.10 -3.24
CA SER A 86 2.93 -17.05 -3.17
C SER A 86 3.09 -17.73 -1.80
N GLY A 87 2.35 -17.30 -0.76
CA GLY A 87 2.54 -17.77 0.62
C GLY A 87 3.84 -17.29 1.26
N GLY A 88 4.49 -16.29 0.67
CA GLY A 88 5.73 -15.69 1.18
C GLY A 88 5.52 -14.64 2.27
N TYR A 89 4.26 -14.25 2.56
CA TYR A 89 3.96 -13.30 3.63
C TYR A 89 3.85 -13.99 4.99
N GLN A 90 4.05 -13.22 6.06
CA GLN A 90 3.99 -13.72 7.45
C GLN A 90 2.60 -14.22 7.83
N ILE A 91 1.55 -13.53 7.35
CA ILE A 91 0.15 -13.92 7.52
C ILE A 91 -0.27 -14.72 6.29
N LYS A 92 -0.81 -15.94 6.50
CA LYS A 92 -1.31 -16.81 5.44
C LYS A 92 -2.84 -16.86 5.52
N PRO A 93 -3.54 -16.23 4.57
CA PRO A 93 -4.99 -16.34 4.52
C PRO A 93 -5.43 -17.80 4.30
N PRO A 94 -6.58 -18.22 4.85
CA PRO A 94 -7.15 -19.53 4.49
C PRO A 94 -7.55 -19.54 3.02
N LEU A 95 -7.27 -20.65 2.32
CA LEU A 95 -7.67 -20.87 0.95
C LEU A 95 -9.14 -21.36 0.88
N PRO A 96 -9.93 -20.98 -0.15
CA PRO A 96 -9.60 -20.00 -1.17
C PRO A 96 -9.76 -18.55 -0.66
N PHE A 97 -9.03 -17.60 -1.23
CA PHE A 97 -9.19 -16.17 -0.93
C PHE A 97 -9.07 -15.31 -2.20
N THR A 98 -9.60 -14.09 -2.13
CA THR A 98 -9.40 -13.05 -3.13
C THR A 98 -8.30 -12.09 -2.63
N PRO A 99 -7.21 -11.86 -3.38
CA PRO A 99 -6.22 -10.85 -3.05
C PRO A 99 -6.76 -9.42 -3.22
N GLY A 100 -5.89 -8.43 -3.04
CA GLY A 100 -6.20 -7.02 -3.20
C GLY A 100 -6.48 -6.35 -1.86
N SER A 101 -5.55 -5.50 -1.45
CA SER A 101 -5.54 -4.90 -0.12
C SER A 101 -6.10 -3.49 -0.09
N GLU A 102 -6.19 -2.80 -1.23
CA GLU A 102 -6.74 -1.44 -1.33
C GLU A 102 -7.62 -1.28 -2.57
N ILE A 103 -8.70 -0.53 -2.41
CA ILE A 103 -9.69 -0.27 -3.46
C ILE A 103 -10.10 1.20 -3.50
N ALA A 104 -10.68 1.59 -4.63
CA ALA A 104 -11.48 2.80 -4.77
C ALA A 104 -12.73 2.50 -5.61
N GLY A 105 -13.84 3.17 -5.32
CA GLY A 105 -15.08 2.94 -6.03
C GLY A 105 -16.24 3.73 -5.44
N LYS A 106 -17.45 3.24 -5.67
CA LYS A 106 -18.69 3.86 -5.20
C LYS A 106 -19.44 2.96 -4.23
N VAL A 107 -19.94 3.55 -3.16
CA VAL A 107 -20.88 2.87 -2.27
C VAL A 107 -22.17 2.56 -3.04
N THR A 108 -22.62 1.32 -3.01
CA THR A 108 -23.88 0.87 -3.64
C THR A 108 -24.92 0.50 -2.62
N VAL A 109 -24.52 -0.15 -1.51
CA VAL A 109 -25.43 -0.57 -0.44
C VAL A 109 -24.82 -0.17 0.91
N VAL A 110 -25.68 0.30 1.79
CA VAL A 110 -25.32 0.72 3.15
C VAL A 110 -26.03 -0.19 4.15
N GLY A 111 -25.26 -0.79 5.07
CA GLY A 111 -25.77 -1.65 6.13
C GLY A 111 -26.35 -0.87 7.31
N GLU A 112 -27.08 -1.56 8.14
CA GLU A 112 -27.68 -0.99 9.34
C GLU A 112 -26.62 -0.31 10.23
N GLY A 113 -26.96 0.86 10.79
CA GLY A 113 -26.09 1.62 11.69
C GLY A 113 -25.02 2.48 11.00
N VAL A 114 -24.85 2.40 9.69
CA VAL A 114 -23.94 3.26 8.94
C VAL A 114 -24.63 4.56 8.56
N THR A 115 -24.18 5.67 9.09
CA THR A 115 -24.73 7.01 8.83
C THR A 115 -23.76 7.96 8.11
N ALA A 116 -22.47 7.54 8.01
CA ALA A 116 -21.40 8.37 7.44
C ALA A 116 -21.35 8.33 5.92
N TYR A 117 -22.00 7.36 5.28
CA TYR A 117 -21.96 7.13 3.83
C TYR A 117 -23.35 6.89 3.26
N SER A 118 -23.51 7.24 1.98
CA SER A 118 -24.73 7.04 1.20
C SER A 118 -24.39 6.36 -0.15
N PRO A 119 -25.34 5.66 -0.78
CA PRO A 119 -25.14 5.17 -2.14
C PRO A 119 -24.74 6.30 -3.09
N GLY A 120 -23.72 6.05 -3.92
CA GLY A 120 -23.12 7.03 -4.83
C GLY A 120 -21.87 7.73 -4.28
N ASP A 121 -21.60 7.64 -2.99
CA ASP A 121 -20.39 8.24 -2.41
C ASP A 121 -19.12 7.57 -2.95
N ARG A 122 -18.16 8.39 -3.40
CA ARG A 122 -16.84 7.95 -3.85
C ARG A 122 -15.93 7.69 -2.66
N VAL A 123 -15.46 6.47 -2.54
CA VAL A 123 -14.67 6.04 -1.39
C VAL A 123 -13.42 5.27 -1.80
N LEU A 124 -12.36 5.39 -1.01
CA LEU A 124 -11.23 4.47 -1.01
C LEU A 124 -11.18 3.71 0.32
N ALA A 125 -10.60 2.52 0.30
CA ALA A 125 -10.44 1.72 1.51
C ALA A 125 -9.19 0.85 1.45
N SER A 126 -8.56 0.66 2.63
CA SER A 126 -7.56 -0.37 2.85
C SER A 126 -8.24 -1.52 3.60
N ILE A 127 -8.51 -2.62 2.89
CA ILE A 127 -9.36 -3.73 3.36
C ILE A 127 -8.58 -5.01 3.68
N GLY A 128 -7.29 -5.04 3.34
CA GLY A 128 -6.41 -6.18 3.54
C GLY A 128 -6.52 -7.27 2.47
N LEU A 129 -7.70 -7.79 2.21
CA LEU A 129 -7.99 -8.82 1.19
C LEU A 129 -9.37 -8.58 0.58
N GLY A 130 -9.60 -9.14 -0.61
CA GLY A 130 -10.90 -9.10 -1.29
C GLY A 130 -11.03 -8.02 -2.36
N GLY A 131 -10.04 -7.16 -2.53
CA GLY A 131 -10.11 -6.00 -3.43
C GLY A 131 -10.03 -6.32 -4.92
N PHE A 132 -9.44 -7.47 -5.31
CA PHE A 132 -9.40 -7.86 -6.73
C PHE A 132 -10.72 -8.48 -7.17
N ALA A 133 -11.78 -7.68 -7.08
CA ALA A 133 -13.15 -8.04 -7.40
C ALA A 133 -13.91 -6.81 -7.91
N SER A 134 -15.01 -7.03 -8.66
CA SER A 134 -15.86 -5.94 -9.15
C SER A 134 -16.75 -5.31 -8.06
N ALA A 135 -16.95 -5.99 -6.92
CA ALA A 135 -17.60 -5.43 -5.75
C ALA A 135 -17.09 -6.11 -4.47
N VAL A 136 -17.10 -5.38 -3.36
CA VAL A 136 -16.65 -5.90 -2.07
C VAL A 136 -17.45 -5.30 -0.92
N ALA A 137 -17.70 -6.09 0.13
CA ALA A 137 -18.21 -5.57 1.38
C ALA A 137 -17.04 -5.11 2.28
N ALA A 138 -17.08 -3.86 2.73
CA ALA A 138 -16.07 -3.26 3.61
C ALA A 138 -16.71 -2.72 4.89
N SER A 139 -15.94 -2.65 5.99
CA SER A 139 -16.39 -1.92 7.18
C SER A 139 -16.45 -0.43 6.89
N ALA A 140 -17.49 0.25 7.32
CA ALA A 140 -17.62 1.70 7.17
C ALA A 140 -16.42 2.46 7.79
N SER A 141 -15.81 1.91 8.84
CA SER A 141 -14.63 2.49 9.49
C SER A 141 -13.34 2.39 8.66
N GLN A 142 -13.31 1.56 7.62
CA GLN A 142 -12.15 1.41 6.72
C GLN A 142 -12.22 2.37 5.52
N LEU A 143 -13.35 3.04 5.32
CA LEU A 143 -13.56 3.91 4.18
C LEU A 143 -13.09 5.34 4.48
N SER A 144 -12.63 6.00 3.42
CA SER A 144 -12.40 7.44 3.37
C SER A 144 -12.95 8.01 2.08
N ALA A 145 -13.53 9.21 2.16
CA ALA A 145 -14.03 9.91 0.98
C ALA A 145 -12.87 10.30 0.04
N ILE A 146 -13.04 10.07 -1.26
CA ILE A 146 -12.03 10.44 -2.26
C ILE A 146 -12.13 11.94 -2.56
N PRO A 147 -11.05 12.71 -2.40
CA PRO A 147 -10.99 14.10 -2.84
C PRO A 147 -11.29 14.22 -4.34
N ARG A 148 -11.94 15.33 -4.76
CA ARG A 148 -12.25 15.56 -6.18
C ARG A 148 -11.03 15.60 -7.10
N ALA A 149 -9.86 15.92 -6.53
CA ALA A 149 -8.59 15.98 -7.27
C ALA A 149 -8.04 14.61 -7.66
N LEU A 150 -8.53 13.50 -7.05
CA LEU A 150 -8.09 12.14 -7.36
C LEU A 150 -9.15 11.40 -8.16
N ASP A 151 -8.73 10.71 -9.21
CA ASP A 151 -9.56 9.70 -9.88
C ASP A 151 -9.56 8.38 -9.08
N ALA A 152 -10.36 7.41 -9.51
CA ALA A 152 -10.46 6.14 -8.80
C ALA A 152 -9.15 5.32 -8.83
N PRO A 153 -8.43 5.20 -9.96
CA PRO A 153 -7.13 4.53 -10.01
C PRO A 153 -6.08 5.15 -9.09
N GLN A 154 -5.96 6.49 -9.06
CA GLN A 154 -5.06 7.18 -8.13
C GLN A 154 -5.45 6.92 -6.68
N ALA A 155 -6.74 6.98 -6.35
CA ALA A 155 -7.25 6.75 -5.01
C ALA A 155 -7.03 5.30 -4.54
N ALA A 156 -7.23 4.31 -5.44
CA ALA A 156 -7.01 2.89 -5.17
C ALA A 156 -5.54 2.54 -4.89
N THR A 157 -4.60 3.38 -5.30
CA THR A 157 -3.16 3.14 -5.11
C THR A 157 -2.52 4.09 -4.10
N PHE A 158 -3.34 4.87 -3.37
CA PHE A 158 -2.88 5.95 -2.51
C PHE A 158 -2.52 5.49 -1.10
N ALA A 159 -3.47 4.84 -0.40
CA ALA A 159 -3.39 4.65 1.04
C ALA A 159 -2.12 3.91 1.47
N GLN A 160 -1.81 2.75 0.91
CA GLN A 160 -0.64 1.97 1.29
C GLN A 160 0.67 2.71 1.05
N SER A 161 0.82 3.33 -0.12
CA SER A 161 2.08 3.98 -0.47
C SER A 161 2.31 5.26 0.32
N TYR A 162 1.29 6.11 0.44
CA TYR A 162 1.41 7.41 1.10
C TYR A 162 1.44 7.31 2.62
N CYS A 163 0.63 6.42 3.22
CA CYS A 163 0.71 6.18 4.67
C CYS A 163 2.04 5.54 5.06
N THR A 164 2.55 4.56 4.28
CA THR A 164 3.89 4.00 4.49
C THR A 164 4.96 5.09 4.40
N ALA A 165 4.90 5.96 3.39
CA ALA A 165 5.86 7.05 3.19
C ALA A 165 5.83 8.05 4.35
N LEU A 166 4.64 8.53 4.74
CA LEU A 166 4.53 9.51 5.84
C LEU A 166 4.94 8.88 7.18
N PHE A 167 4.53 7.65 7.46
CA PHE A 167 4.95 6.91 8.65
C PHE A 167 6.48 6.73 8.70
N ALA A 168 7.09 6.35 7.57
CA ALA A 168 8.55 6.21 7.46
C ALA A 168 9.27 7.53 7.70
N LEU A 169 8.84 8.62 7.06
CA LEU A 169 9.50 9.92 7.12
C LEU A 169 9.26 10.62 8.47
N ARG A 170 8.01 10.70 8.92
CA ARG A 170 7.64 11.46 10.12
C ARG A 170 7.82 10.65 11.41
N ASN A 171 7.22 9.45 11.47
CA ASN A 171 7.19 8.68 12.72
C ASN A 171 8.51 7.92 12.96
N ARG A 172 9.12 7.38 11.90
CA ARG A 172 10.33 6.56 12.02
C ARG A 172 11.61 7.37 11.81
N ALA A 173 11.72 8.10 10.70
CA ALA A 173 12.86 8.99 10.45
C ALA A 173 12.85 10.25 11.29
N ARG A 174 11.73 10.59 11.93
CA ARG A 174 11.59 11.77 12.81
C ARG A 174 11.86 13.10 12.08
N LEU A 175 11.54 13.15 10.77
CA LEU A 175 11.58 14.40 10.02
C LEU A 175 10.46 15.33 10.48
N ARG A 176 10.78 16.61 10.61
CA ARG A 176 9.81 17.63 11.03
C ARG A 176 9.56 18.62 9.89
N PRO A 177 8.29 19.00 9.66
CA PRO A 177 7.98 20.03 8.67
C PRO A 177 8.77 21.31 8.92
N GLY A 178 9.30 21.93 7.85
CA GLY A 178 10.03 23.19 7.93
C GLY A 178 11.46 23.09 8.48
N GLN A 179 11.98 21.91 8.75
CA GLN A 179 13.39 21.73 9.16
C GLN A 179 14.28 21.84 7.91
N GLN A 180 14.76 23.05 7.64
CA GLN A 180 15.62 23.33 6.48
C GLN A 180 16.95 22.59 6.55
N GLY A 181 17.49 22.26 5.36
CA GLY A 181 18.84 21.68 5.20
C GLY A 181 18.93 20.18 5.43
N GLN A 182 17.80 19.48 5.66
CA GLN A 182 17.78 18.02 5.69
C GLN A 182 17.70 17.45 4.27
N ARG A 183 18.48 16.40 4.03
CA ARG A 183 18.56 15.69 2.74
C ARG A 183 18.14 14.23 2.92
N VAL A 184 17.26 13.78 2.07
CA VAL A 184 16.77 12.39 2.05
C VAL A 184 17.22 11.72 0.76
N LEU A 185 17.81 10.53 0.86
CA LEU A 185 18.07 9.64 -0.26
C LEU A 185 16.96 8.58 -0.30
N VAL A 186 16.21 8.51 -1.40
CA VAL A 186 15.19 7.51 -1.62
C VAL A 186 15.71 6.45 -2.59
N LEU A 187 15.92 5.23 -2.12
CA LEU A 187 16.21 4.07 -2.96
C LEU A 187 14.93 3.60 -3.65
N GLY A 188 15.05 3.10 -4.89
CA GLY A 188 13.88 2.69 -5.67
C GLY A 188 12.90 3.83 -5.92
N GLY A 189 13.41 5.03 -6.17
CA GLY A 189 12.63 6.26 -6.34
C GLY A 189 11.60 6.23 -7.47
N GLY A 190 11.65 5.25 -8.38
CA GLY A 190 10.64 5.08 -9.43
C GLY A 190 9.57 4.03 -9.12
N GLY A 191 9.59 3.40 -7.95
CA GLY A 191 8.54 2.48 -7.49
C GLY A 191 7.44 3.20 -6.70
N GLY A 192 6.32 2.52 -6.43
CA GLY A 192 5.15 3.13 -5.78
C GLY A 192 5.45 3.79 -4.43
N VAL A 193 6.11 3.08 -3.51
CA VAL A 193 6.51 3.64 -2.20
C VAL A 193 7.60 4.70 -2.36
N GLY A 194 8.52 4.51 -3.32
CA GLY A 194 9.59 5.47 -3.60
C GLY A 194 9.06 6.82 -4.07
N LEU A 195 8.15 6.82 -5.05
CA LEU A 195 7.50 8.04 -5.56
C LEU A 195 6.66 8.72 -4.47
N ALA A 196 5.90 7.96 -3.68
CA ALA A 196 5.17 8.50 -2.56
C ALA A 196 6.11 9.12 -1.49
N ALA A 197 7.25 8.49 -1.22
CA ALA A 197 8.24 9.02 -0.28
C ALA A 197 8.88 10.34 -0.79
N ILE A 198 9.13 10.44 -2.10
CA ILE A 198 9.62 11.68 -2.72
C ILE A 198 8.58 12.79 -2.58
N ASP A 199 7.33 12.54 -2.98
CA ASP A 199 6.25 13.51 -2.94
C ASP A 199 5.96 13.98 -1.50
N VAL A 200 5.86 13.06 -0.55
CA VAL A 200 5.64 13.39 0.88
C VAL A 200 6.83 14.14 1.47
N ALA A 201 8.09 13.75 1.18
CA ALA A 201 9.26 14.46 1.69
C ALA A 201 9.36 15.87 1.13
N THR A 202 9.05 16.06 -0.16
CA THR A 202 8.96 17.37 -0.81
C THR A 202 7.86 18.22 -0.18
N TRP A 203 6.68 17.65 0.08
CA TRP A 203 5.60 18.32 0.80
C TRP A 203 6.00 18.74 2.22
N LEU A 204 6.82 17.94 2.90
CA LEU A 204 7.39 18.30 4.22
C LEU A 204 8.50 19.38 4.13
N GLY A 205 8.90 19.80 2.93
CA GLY A 205 9.95 20.82 2.69
C GLY A 205 11.37 20.28 2.82
N VAL A 206 11.58 18.99 2.56
CA VAL A 206 12.89 18.32 2.64
C VAL A 206 13.47 18.11 1.25
N GLU A 207 14.78 18.31 1.09
CA GLU A 207 15.50 18.06 -0.16
C GLU A 207 15.63 16.54 -0.42
N VAL A 208 15.16 16.09 -1.59
CA VAL A 208 15.13 14.66 -1.94
C VAL A 208 16.07 14.36 -3.10
N ILE A 209 16.95 13.38 -2.90
CA ILE A 209 17.74 12.72 -3.95
C ILE A 209 17.13 11.34 -4.15
N ALA A 210 16.81 10.96 -5.39
CA ALA A 210 16.23 9.67 -5.70
C ALA A 210 17.19 8.78 -6.48
N ALA A 211 17.27 7.50 -6.12
CA ALA A 211 18.01 6.49 -6.87
C ALA A 211 17.06 5.55 -7.58
N ALA A 212 17.21 5.39 -8.90
CA ALA A 212 16.37 4.53 -9.72
C ALA A 212 17.16 3.89 -10.88
N SER A 213 16.72 2.69 -11.31
CA SER A 213 17.48 1.81 -12.21
C SER A 213 17.27 2.07 -13.71
N SER A 214 16.31 2.91 -14.10
CA SER A 214 16.06 3.25 -15.51
C SER A 214 15.81 4.73 -15.69
N GLU A 215 15.98 5.22 -16.91
CA GLU A 215 15.76 6.63 -17.24
C GLU A 215 14.30 7.04 -16.97
N SER A 216 13.31 6.22 -17.38
CA SER A 216 11.90 6.48 -17.14
C SER A 216 11.57 6.60 -15.64
N LYS A 217 12.18 5.75 -14.80
CA LYS A 217 12.04 5.80 -13.35
C LYS A 217 12.71 7.02 -12.73
N ARG A 218 13.84 7.47 -13.28
CA ARG A 218 14.51 8.70 -12.84
C ARG A 218 13.71 9.95 -13.23
N SER A 219 13.14 9.97 -14.44
CA SER A 219 12.24 11.05 -14.87
C SER A 219 11.02 11.16 -13.96
N ALA A 220 10.33 10.05 -13.67
CA ALA A 220 9.20 10.02 -12.75
C ALA A 220 9.57 10.52 -11.34
N ALA A 221 10.78 10.21 -10.87
CA ALA A 221 11.26 10.71 -9.57
C ALA A 221 11.48 12.23 -9.56
N LEU A 222 12.00 12.82 -10.66
CA LEU A 222 12.11 14.28 -10.81
C LEU A 222 10.73 14.95 -10.85
N GLU A 223 9.79 14.38 -11.59
CA GLU A 223 8.41 14.87 -11.66
C GLU A 223 7.71 14.81 -10.29
N ALA A 224 8.03 13.80 -9.47
CA ALA A 224 7.52 13.67 -8.11
C ALA A 224 8.16 14.67 -7.12
N GLY A 225 9.20 15.43 -7.52
CA GLY A 225 9.80 16.50 -6.73
C GLY A 225 11.22 16.23 -6.23
N ALA A 226 11.91 15.16 -6.69
CA ALA A 226 13.32 14.98 -6.38
C ALA A 226 14.15 16.09 -7.04
N VAL A 227 15.11 16.66 -6.29
CA VAL A 227 16.02 17.71 -6.82
C VAL A 227 17.17 17.13 -7.62
N ALA A 228 17.47 15.83 -7.42
CA ALA A 228 18.49 15.10 -8.15
C ALA A 228 18.14 13.61 -8.24
N VAL A 229 18.61 12.96 -9.30
CA VAL A 229 18.44 11.52 -9.50
C VAL A 229 19.78 10.84 -9.75
N LEU A 230 19.89 9.62 -9.24
CA LEU A 230 21.09 8.78 -9.37
C LEU A 230 20.73 7.52 -10.14
N ASP A 231 21.64 7.07 -11.00
CA ASP A 231 21.52 5.76 -11.63
C ASP A 231 21.91 4.66 -10.65
N SER A 232 20.94 3.78 -10.36
CA SER A 232 21.14 2.62 -9.50
C SER A 232 20.99 1.28 -10.27
N SER A 233 21.22 1.27 -11.59
CA SER A 233 21.18 0.08 -12.41
C SER A 233 22.36 -0.86 -12.19
N GLY A 234 23.50 -0.33 -11.72
CA GLY A 234 24.71 -1.08 -11.48
C GLY A 234 24.66 -1.93 -10.22
N GLU A 235 25.36 -3.06 -10.20
CA GLU A 235 25.47 -3.93 -9.03
C GLU A 235 26.14 -3.22 -7.83
N ARG A 236 27.08 -2.32 -8.11
CA ARG A 236 27.84 -1.58 -7.09
C ARG A 236 27.70 -0.07 -7.31
N VAL A 237 26.81 0.56 -6.56
CA VAL A 237 26.59 2.00 -6.59
C VAL A 237 27.21 2.64 -5.34
N ASN A 238 28.08 3.62 -5.51
CA ASN A 238 28.65 4.38 -4.41
C ASN A 238 27.77 5.62 -4.12
N PHE A 239 26.73 5.45 -3.34
CA PHE A 239 25.79 6.53 -3.02
C PHE A 239 26.45 7.70 -2.29
N ARG A 240 27.49 7.47 -1.48
CA ARG A 240 28.23 8.55 -0.82
C ARG A 240 28.98 9.46 -1.81
N GLU A 241 29.54 8.87 -2.85
CA GLU A 241 30.22 9.63 -3.89
C GLU A 241 29.23 10.42 -4.75
N LEU A 242 28.10 9.81 -5.10
CA LEU A 242 27.11 10.39 -6.00
C LEU A 242 26.19 11.40 -5.30
N ALA A 243 25.71 11.08 -4.08
CA ALA A 243 24.77 11.92 -3.33
C ALA A 243 25.45 12.85 -2.31
N GLY A 244 26.71 12.59 -1.96
CA GLY A 244 27.32 13.18 -0.79
C GLY A 244 26.75 12.63 0.51
N PHE A 245 26.77 13.44 1.58
CA PHE A 245 26.14 13.03 2.84
C PHE A 245 24.69 13.43 2.91
N VAL A 246 23.85 12.49 3.39
CA VAL A 246 22.40 12.65 3.60
C VAL A 246 22.03 12.37 5.06
N ASP A 247 20.90 12.90 5.51
CA ASP A 247 20.38 12.70 6.87
C ASP A 247 19.62 11.40 7.01
N VAL A 248 18.85 11.06 5.99
CA VAL A 248 17.95 9.91 5.99
C VAL A 248 18.09 9.16 4.67
N VAL A 249 18.07 7.84 4.74
CA VAL A 249 17.88 6.94 3.60
C VAL A 249 16.56 6.23 3.78
N ILE A 250 15.69 6.31 2.78
CA ILE A 250 14.45 5.52 2.67
C ILE A 250 14.73 4.31 1.78
N ASP A 251 14.62 3.12 2.34
CA ASP A 251 15.02 1.88 1.67
C ASP A 251 13.88 0.84 1.56
N PRO A 252 13.12 0.86 0.47
CA PRO A 252 12.18 -0.20 0.12
C PRO A 252 12.81 -1.36 -0.70
N ILE A 253 14.11 -1.28 -1.02
CA ILE A 253 14.79 -2.17 -1.98
C ILE A 253 15.54 -3.29 -1.30
N GLY A 254 16.33 -2.97 -0.27
CA GLY A 254 17.23 -3.94 0.36
C GLY A 254 18.46 -4.30 -0.48
N GLY A 255 19.03 -5.48 -0.23
CA GLY A 255 20.20 -5.98 -0.94
C GLY A 255 21.47 -5.14 -0.71
N ASP A 256 22.40 -5.20 -1.67
CA ASP A 256 23.71 -4.54 -1.57
C ASP A 256 23.63 -3.01 -1.59
N HIS A 257 22.56 -2.46 -2.15
CA HIS A 257 22.33 -1.01 -2.16
C HIS A 257 22.18 -0.44 -0.74
N SER A 258 21.55 -1.18 0.19
CA SER A 258 21.36 -0.74 1.58
C SER A 258 22.71 -0.49 2.29
N ALA A 259 23.67 -1.40 2.12
CA ALA A 259 25.01 -1.25 2.73
C ALA A 259 25.78 -0.05 2.17
N SER A 260 25.63 0.22 0.87
CA SER A 260 26.22 1.40 0.23
C SER A 260 25.53 2.69 0.69
N ALA A 261 24.19 2.70 0.76
CA ALA A 261 23.41 3.84 1.21
C ALA A 261 23.65 4.17 2.70
N LEU A 262 23.86 3.15 3.56
CA LEU A 262 24.25 3.33 4.95
C LEU A 262 25.54 4.17 5.07
N ARG A 263 26.52 4.01 4.14
CA ARG A 263 27.76 4.81 4.12
C ARG A 263 27.55 6.25 3.69
N ALA A 264 26.47 6.55 2.95
CA ALA A 264 26.12 7.91 2.57
C ALA A 264 25.49 8.72 3.72
N LEU A 265 25.07 8.07 4.81
CA LEU A 265 24.54 8.77 5.97
C LEU A 265 25.63 9.59 6.67
N ARG A 266 25.29 10.82 7.07
CA ARG A 266 26.11 11.65 7.97
C ARG A 266 26.11 11.09 9.40
N GLU A 267 26.73 11.80 10.31
CA GLU A 267 26.59 11.53 11.75
C GLU A 267 25.13 11.65 12.19
N ASP A 268 24.68 10.75 13.08
CA ASP A 268 23.29 10.61 13.54
C ASP A 268 22.27 10.38 12.41
N GLY A 269 22.73 9.98 11.23
CA GLY A 269 21.88 9.68 10.08
C GLY A 269 21.12 8.36 10.24
N ARG A 270 19.98 8.22 9.56
CA ARG A 270 19.02 7.11 9.72
C ARG A 270 18.82 6.37 8.42
N LEU A 271 19.06 5.05 8.44
CA LEU A 271 18.63 4.12 7.40
C LEU A 271 17.27 3.56 7.79
N VAL A 272 16.24 3.87 7.02
CA VAL A 272 14.84 3.49 7.26
C VAL A 272 14.46 2.35 6.31
N VAL A 273 14.42 1.14 6.85
CA VAL A 273 14.15 -0.09 6.10
C VAL A 273 12.65 -0.31 6.00
N ILE A 274 12.12 -0.31 4.78
CA ILE A 274 10.68 -0.50 4.49
C ILE A 274 10.41 -1.89 3.92
N GLY A 275 11.34 -2.42 3.10
CA GLY A 275 11.13 -3.69 2.43
C GLY A 275 12.34 -4.17 1.67
N PHE A 276 12.15 -5.29 0.97
CA PHE A 276 13.22 -6.00 0.27
C PHE A 276 12.80 -6.33 -1.17
N ALA A 277 12.38 -5.29 -1.93
CA ALA A 277 11.93 -5.46 -3.32
C ALA A 277 13.02 -6.02 -4.25
N SER A 278 14.30 -6.01 -3.83
CA SER A 278 15.38 -6.72 -4.53
C SER A 278 15.25 -8.25 -4.42
N GLY A 279 14.45 -8.77 -3.48
CA GLY A 279 14.39 -10.18 -3.10
C GLY A 279 15.48 -10.58 -2.09
N THR A 280 16.37 -9.67 -1.71
CA THR A 280 17.50 -9.97 -0.82
C THR A 280 17.46 -9.10 0.43
N ILE A 281 17.49 -9.75 1.60
CA ILE A 281 17.60 -9.07 2.88
C ILE A 281 19.06 -8.58 3.04
N PRO A 282 19.30 -7.28 3.31
CA PRO A 282 20.65 -6.74 3.35
C PRO A 282 21.41 -7.19 4.60
N HIS A 283 22.71 -7.44 4.44
CA HIS A 283 23.64 -7.57 5.52
C HIS A 283 24.31 -6.21 5.79
N LEU A 284 23.97 -5.59 6.91
CA LEU A 284 24.49 -4.27 7.28
C LEU A 284 25.71 -4.42 8.21
N PRO A 285 26.91 -3.94 7.83
CA PRO A 285 28.08 -4.00 8.68
C PRO A 285 27.91 -3.13 9.93
N ALA A 286 27.89 -3.74 11.13
CA ALA A 286 27.64 -3.05 12.39
C ALA A 286 28.68 -1.93 12.69
N ASN A 287 29.92 -2.08 12.19
CA ASN A 287 30.92 -1.02 12.30
C ASN A 287 30.54 0.25 11.55
N HIS A 288 29.76 0.17 10.46
CA HIS A 288 29.26 1.36 9.75
C HIS A 288 28.11 2.02 10.51
N VAL A 289 27.40 1.31 11.36
CA VAL A 289 26.40 1.87 12.28
C VAL A 289 27.10 2.55 13.44
N LEU A 290 28.03 1.84 14.10
CA LEU A 290 28.82 2.37 15.22
C LEU A 290 29.57 3.66 14.85
N LEU A 291 30.25 3.65 13.70
CA LEU A 291 30.99 4.83 13.23
C LEU A 291 29.98 5.87 12.75
N ARG A 292 29.96 7.05 13.36
CA ARG A 292 29.06 8.19 13.12
C ARG A 292 27.68 8.06 13.79
N ASN A 293 27.52 7.20 14.81
CA ASN A 293 26.29 7.10 15.60
C ASN A 293 25.02 6.91 14.73
N ARG A 294 25.11 6.14 13.63
CA ARG A 294 24.00 5.95 12.71
C ARG A 294 22.95 5.03 13.30
N GLU A 295 21.70 5.20 12.85
CA GLU A 295 20.58 4.36 13.22
C GLU A 295 20.11 3.50 12.03
N VAL A 296 19.67 2.27 12.30
CA VAL A 296 18.92 1.42 11.37
C VAL A 296 17.53 1.21 11.96
N ILE A 297 16.49 1.62 11.25
CA ILE A 297 15.12 1.72 11.76
C ILE A 297 14.18 0.95 10.82
N GLY A 298 13.41 -0.01 11.38
CA GLY A 298 12.39 -0.73 10.64
C GLY A 298 11.09 0.04 10.49
N VAL A 299 10.37 -0.21 9.40
CA VAL A 299 9.02 0.30 9.11
C VAL A 299 8.11 -0.90 8.87
N ASP A 300 7.27 -1.22 9.82
CA ASP A 300 6.14 -2.12 9.69
C ASP A 300 4.84 -1.31 9.90
N TRP A 301 4.50 -0.51 8.88
CA TRP A 301 3.31 0.33 8.92
C TRP A 301 2.04 -0.52 9.00
N GLY A 302 1.98 -1.65 8.29
CA GLY A 302 0.79 -2.50 8.27
C GLY A 302 0.43 -3.03 9.65
N ALA A 303 1.40 -3.58 10.39
CA ALA A 303 1.19 -4.06 11.74
C ALA A 303 0.86 -2.91 12.72
N TRP A 304 1.53 -1.76 12.55
CA TRP A 304 1.23 -0.57 13.35
C TRP A 304 -0.20 -0.07 13.10
N ALA A 305 -0.65 0.02 11.86
CA ALA A 305 -1.99 0.49 11.51
C ALA A 305 -3.10 -0.39 12.10
N MET A 306 -2.89 -1.71 12.16
CA MET A 306 -3.84 -2.64 12.79
C MET A 306 -4.00 -2.41 14.30
N THR A 307 -2.96 -1.95 14.97
CA THR A 307 -2.95 -1.72 16.42
C THR A 307 -3.23 -0.26 16.80
N HIS A 308 -3.19 0.67 15.83
CA HIS A 308 -3.39 2.11 16.00
C HIS A 308 -4.39 2.65 14.97
N PRO A 309 -5.64 2.13 14.93
CA PRO A 309 -6.59 2.48 13.86
C PRO A 309 -7.00 3.96 13.87
N ALA A 310 -7.05 4.61 15.03
CA ALA A 310 -7.39 6.04 15.12
C ALA A 310 -6.29 6.92 14.52
N GLU A 311 -5.05 6.69 14.91
CA GLU A 311 -3.89 7.45 14.41
C GLU A 311 -3.65 7.18 12.91
N GLN A 312 -3.95 5.96 12.46
CA GLN A 312 -3.92 5.62 11.03
C GLN A 312 -5.00 6.38 10.25
N ALA A 313 -6.21 6.49 10.78
CA ALA A 313 -7.30 7.25 10.16
C ALA A 313 -6.96 8.75 10.07
N GLU A 314 -6.39 9.32 11.14
CA GLU A 314 -5.92 10.72 11.16
C GLU A 314 -4.81 10.95 10.12
N MET A 315 -3.83 10.03 10.04
CA MET A 315 -2.73 10.09 9.06
C MET A 315 -3.27 10.06 7.62
N LEU A 316 -4.20 9.16 7.31
CA LEU A 316 -4.80 9.08 5.98
C LEU A 316 -5.63 10.32 5.67
N ALA A 317 -6.40 10.83 6.63
CA ALA A 317 -7.19 12.05 6.44
C ALA A 317 -6.31 13.27 6.14
N GLU A 318 -5.18 13.43 6.85
CA GLU A 318 -4.20 14.49 6.59
C GLU A 318 -3.65 14.40 5.15
N LEU A 319 -3.25 13.21 4.72
CA LEU A 319 -2.72 12.96 3.38
C LEU A 319 -3.77 13.24 2.30
N LEU A 320 -5.03 12.84 2.50
CA LEU A 320 -6.12 13.09 1.56
C LEU A 320 -6.45 14.59 1.46
N VAL A 321 -6.40 15.32 2.58
CA VAL A 321 -6.55 16.79 2.58
C VAL A 321 -5.40 17.44 1.81
N ALA A 322 -4.17 16.99 2.00
CA ALA A 322 -3.01 17.50 1.28
C ALA A 322 -3.13 17.24 -0.22
N ALA A 323 -3.54 16.02 -0.63
CA ALA A 323 -3.78 15.68 -2.04
C ALA A 323 -4.93 16.51 -2.64
N GLY A 324 -6.04 16.69 -1.90
CA GLY A 324 -7.18 17.49 -2.33
C GLY A 324 -6.86 18.97 -2.55
N ARG A 325 -5.82 19.48 -1.89
CA ARG A 325 -5.31 20.85 -2.03
C ARG A 325 -4.16 20.98 -3.03
N GLY A 326 -3.76 19.90 -3.69
CA GLY A 326 -2.63 19.86 -4.63
C GLY A 326 -1.24 19.94 -3.96
N GLY A 327 -1.16 19.75 -2.65
CA GLY A 327 0.09 19.63 -1.91
C GLY A 327 0.80 18.30 -2.13
N LEU A 328 0.05 17.24 -2.38
CA LEU A 328 0.53 15.94 -2.85
C LEU A 328 0.02 15.67 -4.26
N ARG A 329 0.84 15.02 -5.08
CA ARG A 329 0.57 14.80 -6.51
C ARG A 329 0.78 13.32 -6.86
N PRO A 330 -0.15 12.43 -6.46
CA PRO A 330 -0.04 11.01 -6.75
C PRO A 330 0.06 10.75 -8.25
N VAL A 331 1.06 9.97 -8.64
CA VAL A 331 1.27 9.57 -10.03
C VAL A 331 0.15 8.63 -10.46
N ALA A 332 -0.38 8.82 -11.67
CA ALA A 332 -1.37 7.90 -12.24
C ALA A 332 -0.77 6.49 -12.36
N PRO A 333 -1.49 5.44 -11.90
CA PRO A 333 -1.00 4.06 -12.02
C PRO A 333 -1.11 3.54 -13.45
N VAL A 334 -0.31 2.51 -13.75
CA VAL A 334 -0.50 1.68 -14.95
C VAL A 334 -1.75 0.83 -14.73
N LEU A 335 -2.65 0.81 -15.72
CA LEU A 335 -3.93 0.10 -15.62
C LEU A 335 -3.87 -1.26 -16.31
N TYR A 336 -4.46 -2.26 -15.67
CA TYR A 336 -4.73 -3.59 -16.21
C TYR A 336 -6.20 -3.94 -15.99
N GLY A 337 -6.78 -4.76 -16.85
CA GLY A 337 -8.07 -5.37 -16.57
C GLY A 337 -7.97 -6.40 -15.44
N LEU A 338 -9.09 -6.72 -14.80
CA LEU A 338 -9.12 -7.76 -13.77
C LEU A 338 -8.63 -9.12 -14.33
N ASP A 339 -8.94 -9.43 -15.59
CA ASP A 339 -8.49 -10.64 -16.28
C ASP A 339 -6.95 -10.74 -16.40
N ASP A 340 -6.27 -9.60 -16.37
CA ASP A 340 -4.82 -9.50 -16.48
C ASP A 340 -4.11 -9.47 -15.12
N VAL A 341 -4.77 -9.86 -14.04
CA VAL A 341 -4.24 -9.79 -12.66
C VAL A 341 -2.90 -10.50 -12.52
N ALA A 342 -2.72 -11.67 -13.14
CA ALA A 342 -1.46 -12.41 -13.10
C ALA A 342 -0.34 -11.63 -13.81
N THR A 343 -0.63 -11.04 -14.98
CA THR A 343 0.30 -10.20 -15.72
C THR A 343 0.71 -8.96 -14.93
N ALA A 344 -0.25 -8.31 -14.26
CA ALA A 344 -0.03 -7.14 -13.42
C ALA A 344 0.91 -7.45 -12.24
N LEU A 345 0.65 -8.53 -11.51
CA LEU A 345 1.49 -8.99 -10.41
C LEU A 345 2.89 -9.39 -10.87
N THR A 346 3.01 -10.13 -11.99
CA THR A 346 4.28 -10.53 -12.57
C THR A 346 5.10 -9.32 -13.01
N ALA A 347 4.47 -8.32 -13.65
CA ALA A 347 5.15 -7.08 -14.06
C ALA A 347 5.68 -6.29 -12.84
N LEU A 348 4.94 -6.33 -11.70
CA LEU A 348 5.38 -5.72 -10.45
C LEU A 348 6.58 -6.47 -9.83
N LEU A 349 6.51 -7.80 -9.76
CA LEU A 349 7.59 -8.66 -9.24
C LEU A 349 8.88 -8.52 -10.04
N GLU A 350 8.78 -8.44 -11.37
CA GLU A 350 9.90 -8.23 -12.27
C GLU A 350 10.39 -6.78 -12.34
N ARG A 351 9.78 -5.88 -11.57
CA ARG A 351 10.15 -4.45 -11.50
C ARG A 351 10.08 -3.73 -12.85
N ARG A 352 9.24 -4.20 -13.77
CA ARG A 352 9.02 -3.56 -15.08
C ARG A 352 8.17 -2.29 -14.99
N ILE A 353 7.51 -2.08 -13.86
CA ILE A 353 6.60 -0.95 -13.64
C ILE A 353 7.35 0.28 -13.13
N THR A 354 6.99 1.45 -13.64
CA THR A 354 7.26 2.75 -13.02
C THR A 354 6.01 3.21 -12.28
N GLY A 355 6.14 3.54 -11.00
CA GLY A 355 5.02 3.94 -10.15
C GLY A 355 4.21 2.77 -9.60
N LYS A 356 2.90 2.87 -9.72
CA LYS A 356 1.91 1.94 -9.19
C LYS A 356 1.15 1.24 -10.30
N VAL A 357 0.44 0.18 -9.92
CA VAL A 357 -0.46 -0.58 -10.79
C VAL A 357 -1.85 -0.59 -10.16
N ALA A 358 -2.88 -0.47 -10.97
CA ALA A 358 -4.26 -0.70 -10.57
C ALA A 358 -4.96 -1.66 -11.54
N LEU A 359 -5.83 -2.51 -10.99
CA LEU A 359 -6.77 -3.32 -11.75
C LEU A 359 -8.08 -2.54 -11.90
N VAL A 360 -8.66 -2.62 -13.09
CA VAL A 360 -10.00 -2.12 -13.39
C VAL A 360 -10.87 -3.34 -13.63
N PRO A 361 -11.87 -3.62 -12.76
CA PRO A 361 -12.74 -4.81 -12.86
C PRO A 361 -13.65 -4.84 -14.08
#